data_5bd713d6d6accead4e9c9a2eb962b706
#
_entry.id   5bd713d6d6accead4e9c9a2eb962b706
#
_cell.length_a   1.000
_cell.length_b   1.000
_cell.length_c   1.000
_cell.angle_alpha   90.00
_cell.angle_beta   90.00
_cell.angle_gamma   90.00
#
_symmetry.space_group_name_H-M   'P 1'
#
loop_
_entity.id
_entity.type
_entity.pdbx_description
1 polymer ?
#
loop_
_entity_poly.entity_id
_entity_poly.type
_entity_poly.pdbx_seq_one_letter_code
_entity_poly.pdbx_strand_id
1 'polypeptide(L)'
;MTDTLFSGIDVDTSQLIERGKIIPKLPTWFDKPEPRSYQPKMKFRTVWISDVHLGTAGCQAGLLSDFLHSIECETLYLVGDIVDGWRLRKGWYWPDQHNEVIRRVLKMAHRGTRVIYIPGNHDEMFRDYAGLSFGGVEVQLEAIHTTADGRNLLVTHGDAFDGIVLYARWLAFLGDHAYTLLLRANIILNAIRRRFNMPYWSLTSYLK
;
A
#
# COMPACT_ATOMS: atom_id res chain seq x y z
N MET A 1 -25.58 -26.64 2.97
CA MET A 1 -25.50 -25.67 1.85
C MET A 1 -24.12 -25.03 1.89
N THR A 2 -23.08 -25.80 1.55
CA THR A 2 -21.66 -25.39 1.63
C THR A 2 -20.86 -26.22 0.63
N ASP A 3 -21.17 -26.09 -0.69
CA ASP A 3 -20.42 -26.80 -1.73
C ASP A 3 -20.45 -26.03 -3.05
N THR A 4 -19.80 -24.86 -3.11
CA THR A 4 -19.66 -24.16 -4.41
C THR A 4 -18.41 -23.26 -4.50
N LEU A 5 -17.29 -23.61 -3.86
CA LEU A 5 -16.08 -22.77 -3.94
C LEU A 5 -14.85 -23.43 -4.61
N PHE A 6 -14.94 -24.67 -5.10
CA PHE A 6 -13.81 -25.36 -5.74
C PHE A 6 -14.14 -26.09 -7.05
N SER A 7 -15.12 -25.62 -7.82
CA SER A 7 -15.43 -26.19 -9.14
C SER A 7 -14.58 -25.53 -10.23
N GLY A 8 -13.31 -25.88 -10.37
CA GLY A 8 -12.47 -25.37 -11.45
C GLY A 8 -11.02 -25.84 -11.47
N ILE A 9 -10.62 -26.66 -10.50
CA ILE A 9 -9.29 -27.30 -10.53
C ILE A 9 -9.52 -28.79 -10.76
N ASP A 10 -9.37 -29.20 -12.00
CA ASP A 10 -9.35 -30.63 -12.37
C ASP A 10 -8.03 -31.21 -11.84
N VAL A 11 -8.02 -31.69 -10.61
CA VAL A 11 -6.89 -32.37 -10.01
C VAL A 11 -7.04 -33.85 -10.33
N ASP A 12 -6.28 -34.32 -11.29
CA ASP A 12 -6.12 -35.77 -11.52
C ASP A 12 -5.50 -36.43 -10.27
N THR A 13 -6.36 -36.97 -9.43
CA THR A 13 -5.99 -37.62 -8.16
C THR A 13 -5.43 -39.00 -8.33
N SER A 14 -5.37 -39.57 -9.55
CA SER A 14 -4.96 -40.97 -9.80
C SER A 14 -3.47 -41.23 -9.57
N GLN A 15 -2.63 -40.20 -9.45
CA GLN A 15 -1.18 -40.33 -9.21
C GLN A 15 -0.75 -39.92 -7.78
N LEU A 16 -1.67 -39.68 -6.87
CA LEU A 16 -1.39 -39.11 -5.56
C LEU A 16 -1.29 -40.10 -4.40
N ILE A 17 -1.33 -41.41 -4.67
CA ILE A 17 -1.28 -42.42 -3.60
C ILE A 17 -0.02 -43.27 -3.73
N GLU A 18 1.11 -42.76 -3.30
CA GLU A 18 2.23 -43.56 -2.89
C GLU A 18 2.38 -43.55 -1.37
N ARG A 19 2.19 -44.71 -0.72
CA ARG A 19 2.37 -44.92 0.72
C ARG A 19 1.49 -44.13 1.69
N GLY A 20 0.21 -43.88 1.36
CA GLY A 20 -0.75 -43.35 2.34
C GLY A 20 -0.55 -41.92 2.77
N LYS A 21 0.25 -41.12 2.05
CA LYS A 21 0.38 -39.67 2.23
C LYS A 21 -0.05 -38.97 0.96
N ILE A 22 -1.09 -38.17 1.07
CA ILE A 22 -1.47 -37.22 0.00
C ILE A 22 -0.43 -36.09 0.03
N ILE A 23 0.49 -36.09 -0.93
CA ILE A 23 1.41 -34.99 -1.15
C ILE A 23 0.76 -34.13 -2.21
N PRO A 24 0.27 -32.90 -1.88
CA PRO A 24 -0.25 -32.01 -2.90
C PRO A 24 0.85 -31.75 -3.91
N LYS A 25 0.60 -32.03 -5.20
CA LYS A 25 1.52 -31.67 -6.26
C LYS A 25 1.59 -30.13 -6.28
N LEU A 26 2.73 -29.57 -5.86
CA LEU A 26 2.95 -28.14 -5.91
C LEU A 26 2.76 -27.65 -7.35
N PRO A 27 2.14 -26.49 -7.55
CA PRO A 27 1.95 -25.93 -8.88
C PRO A 27 3.29 -25.83 -9.62
N THR A 28 3.32 -26.14 -10.92
CA THR A 28 4.52 -26.19 -11.76
C THR A 28 5.33 -24.87 -11.81
N TRP A 29 4.71 -23.74 -11.43
CA TRP A 29 5.41 -22.48 -11.28
C TRP A 29 6.39 -22.45 -10.09
N PHE A 30 6.26 -23.38 -9.13
CA PHE A 30 7.17 -23.51 -7.99
C PHE A 30 8.52 -24.12 -8.42
N ASP A 31 8.53 -24.92 -9.48
CA ASP A 31 9.69 -25.69 -9.95
C ASP A 31 10.45 -25.03 -11.11
N LYS A 32 10.08 -23.82 -11.55
CA LYS A 32 10.82 -23.14 -12.61
C LYS A 32 12.24 -22.86 -12.15
N PRO A 33 13.27 -23.50 -12.77
CA PRO A 33 14.66 -23.21 -12.43
C PRO A 33 14.96 -21.75 -12.75
N GLU A 34 15.48 -21.03 -11.78
CA GLU A 34 15.96 -19.67 -12.02
C GLU A 34 17.14 -19.73 -12.99
N PRO A 35 17.19 -18.84 -14.01
CA PRO A 35 18.38 -18.74 -14.85
C PRO A 35 19.59 -18.45 -13.97
N ARG A 36 20.58 -19.32 -13.99
CA ARG A 36 21.81 -19.25 -13.20
C ARG A 36 22.80 -18.24 -13.81
N SER A 37 22.41 -17.01 -13.99
CA SER A 37 23.40 -15.95 -14.20
C SER A 37 23.74 -15.38 -12.82
N TYR A 38 24.92 -15.72 -12.31
CA TYR A 38 25.47 -15.09 -11.09
C TYR A 38 25.75 -13.62 -11.42
N GLN A 39 24.78 -12.78 -11.17
CA GLN A 39 24.96 -11.33 -11.10
C GLN A 39 25.19 -10.98 -9.63
N PRO A 40 26.25 -10.23 -9.28
CA PRO A 40 26.44 -9.77 -7.91
C PRO A 40 25.23 -8.91 -7.51
N LYS A 41 24.56 -9.31 -6.43
CA LYS A 41 23.39 -8.59 -5.95
C LYS A 41 23.79 -7.31 -5.24
N MET A 42 23.03 -6.27 -5.44
CA MET A 42 23.13 -5.05 -4.65
C MET A 42 22.67 -5.34 -3.21
N LYS A 43 23.46 -4.90 -2.22
CA LYS A 43 23.16 -5.12 -0.80
C LYS A 43 22.64 -3.85 -0.16
N PHE A 44 21.50 -3.98 0.52
CA PHE A 44 20.86 -2.90 1.28
C PHE A 44 20.61 -3.33 2.72
N ARG A 45 20.62 -2.41 3.67
CA ARG A 45 20.08 -2.68 4.99
C ARG A 45 18.56 -2.79 4.94
N THR A 46 17.94 -1.82 4.28
CA THR A 46 16.47 -1.75 4.26
C THR A 46 16.00 -1.31 2.90
N VAL A 47 14.90 -1.92 2.46
CA VAL A 47 14.18 -1.56 1.22
C VAL A 47 12.71 -1.35 1.58
N TRP A 48 12.11 -0.29 1.05
CA TRP A 48 10.69 0.01 1.15
C TRP A 48 10.07 -0.02 -0.23
N ILE A 49 8.95 -0.70 -0.37
CA ILE A 49 8.18 -0.82 -1.61
C ILE A 49 6.73 -0.54 -1.26
N SER A 50 6.07 0.35 -2.02
CA SER A 50 4.65 0.69 -1.86
C SER A 50 3.94 0.73 -3.21
N ASP A 51 2.61 0.77 -3.21
CA ASP A 51 1.76 1.08 -4.36
C ASP A 51 2.03 0.20 -5.59
N VAL A 52 2.19 -1.11 -5.36
CA VAL A 52 2.50 -2.09 -6.42
C VAL A 52 1.25 -2.45 -7.22
N HIS A 53 0.11 -2.56 -6.56
CA HIS A 53 -1.19 -2.91 -7.13
C HIS A 53 -1.19 -4.20 -7.94
N LEU A 54 -0.63 -5.29 -7.39
CA LEU A 54 -0.80 -6.63 -7.96
C LEU A 54 -2.29 -6.95 -8.11
N GLY A 55 -2.70 -7.44 -9.26
CA GLY A 55 -4.11 -7.61 -9.61
C GLY A 55 -4.63 -6.58 -10.61
N THR A 56 -3.79 -5.64 -11.04
CA THR A 56 -4.12 -4.66 -12.09
C THR A 56 -3.26 -4.83 -13.34
N ALA A 57 -3.81 -4.45 -14.50
CA ALA A 57 -3.08 -4.53 -15.76
C ALA A 57 -1.95 -3.47 -15.87
N GLY A 58 -2.02 -2.41 -15.07
CA GLY A 58 -1.00 -1.35 -15.04
C GLY A 58 0.20 -1.67 -14.14
N CYS A 59 0.14 -2.75 -13.36
CA CYS A 59 1.20 -3.16 -12.47
C CYS A 59 2.47 -3.54 -13.24
N GLN A 60 3.62 -2.99 -12.84
CA GLN A 60 4.93 -3.28 -13.42
C GLN A 60 5.60 -4.49 -12.73
N ALA A 61 4.85 -5.58 -12.55
CA ALA A 61 5.28 -6.75 -11.79
C ALA A 61 6.59 -7.37 -12.31
N GLY A 62 6.83 -7.34 -13.63
CA GLY A 62 8.07 -7.83 -14.23
C GLY A 62 9.28 -7.04 -13.73
N LEU A 63 9.22 -5.72 -13.81
CA LEU A 63 10.30 -4.84 -13.32
C LEU A 63 10.54 -5.00 -11.82
N LEU A 64 9.47 -5.13 -11.04
CA LEU A 64 9.58 -5.38 -9.60
C LEU A 64 10.22 -6.73 -9.31
N SER A 65 9.83 -7.78 -10.04
CA SER A 65 10.43 -9.11 -9.92
C SER A 65 11.93 -9.08 -10.21
N ASP A 66 12.35 -8.38 -11.28
CA ASP A 66 13.76 -8.23 -11.65
C ASP A 66 14.54 -7.44 -10.59
N PHE A 67 13.95 -6.36 -10.06
CA PHE A 67 14.52 -5.60 -8.96
C PHE A 67 14.74 -6.49 -7.72
N LEU A 68 13.70 -7.20 -7.25
CA LEU A 68 13.80 -8.10 -6.12
C LEU A 68 14.81 -9.24 -6.34
N HIS A 69 15.03 -9.63 -7.61
CA HIS A 69 16.06 -10.61 -7.96
C HIS A 69 17.48 -10.05 -7.81
N SER A 70 17.65 -8.77 -8.13
CA SER A 70 18.96 -8.10 -8.18
C SER A 70 19.46 -7.61 -6.82
N ILE A 71 18.64 -7.71 -5.77
CA ILE A 71 18.96 -7.18 -4.45
C ILE A 71 19.06 -8.27 -3.37
N GLU A 72 19.77 -7.92 -2.29
CA GLU A 72 19.72 -8.55 -0.97
C GLU A 72 19.52 -7.45 0.07
N CYS A 73 18.65 -7.67 1.06
CA CYS A 73 18.44 -6.73 2.15
C CYS A 73 18.20 -7.45 3.47
N GLU A 74 18.54 -6.75 4.57
CA GLU A 74 18.25 -7.26 5.92
C GLU A 74 16.76 -7.13 6.23
N THR A 75 16.14 -6.01 5.83
CA THR A 75 14.71 -5.76 6.05
C THR A 75 14.04 -5.28 4.76
N LEU A 76 12.90 -5.86 4.43
CA LEU A 76 12.02 -5.45 3.35
C LEU A 76 10.67 -5.03 3.92
N TYR A 77 10.28 -3.79 3.70
CA TYR A 77 8.95 -3.27 4.00
C TYR A 77 8.11 -3.26 2.72
N LEU A 78 6.94 -3.86 2.78
CA LEU A 78 5.88 -3.78 1.79
C LEU A 78 4.79 -2.89 2.37
N VAL A 79 4.72 -1.62 1.92
CA VAL A 79 3.97 -0.55 2.60
C VAL A 79 2.77 -0.13 1.78
N GLY A 80 1.66 -0.79 2.04
CA GLY A 80 0.35 -0.50 1.46
C GLY A 80 0.21 -0.74 -0.02
N ASP A 81 -1.00 -1.14 -0.40
CA ASP A 81 -1.43 -1.27 -1.80
C ASP A 81 -0.54 -2.20 -2.64
N ILE A 82 -0.03 -3.26 -1.99
CA ILE A 82 0.77 -4.28 -2.67
C ILE A 82 -0.12 -5.16 -3.53
N VAL A 83 -1.29 -5.54 -3.01
CA VAL A 83 -2.31 -6.31 -3.73
C VAL A 83 -3.57 -5.46 -3.88
N ASP A 84 -4.04 -5.25 -5.11
CA ASP A 84 -5.29 -4.51 -5.33
C ASP A 84 -6.51 -5.41 -5.12
N GLY A 85 -6.90 -5.59 -3.88
CA GLY A 85 -8.08 -6.38 -3.49
C GLY A 85 -9.38 -5.78 -4.03
N TRP A 86 -9.47 -4.46 -4.16
CA TRP A 86 -10.67 -3.81 -4.73
C TRP A 86 -10.84 -4.14 -6.21
N ARG A 87 -9.73 -4.20 -6.96
CA ARG A 87 -9.77 -4.55 -8.37
C ARG A 87 -10.07 -6.02 -8.57
N LEU A 88 -9.44 -6.89 -7.78
CA LEU A 88 -9.64 -8.34 -7.83
C LEU A 88 -11.09 -8.75 -7.50
N ARG A 89 -11.77 -8.03 -6.60
CA ARG A 89 -13.21 -8.25 -6.31
C ARG A 89 -14.12 -7.92 -7.51
N LYS A 90 -13.70 -7.00 -8.40
CA LYS A 90 -14.48 -6.61 -9.60
C LYS A 90 -14.21 -7.53 -10.80
N GLY A 91 -13.07 -8.18 -10.85
CA GLY A 91 -12.68 -9.10 -11.90
C GLY A 91 -11.30 -9.65 -11.66
N TRP A 92 -11.16 -10.97 -11.72
CA TRP A 92 -9.89 -11.64 -11.46
C TRP A 92 -8.90 -11.37 -12.60
N TYR A 93 -7.78 -10.74 -12.28
CA TYR A 93 -6.66 -10.52 -13.16
C TYR A 93 -5.37 -10.83 -12.41
N TRP A 94 -4.75 -11.98 -12.73
CA TRP A 94 -3.56 -12.43 -12.01
C TRP A 94 -2.61 -13.18 -12.94
N PRO A 95 -1.82 -12.46 -13.77
CA PRO A 95 -0.84 -13.06 -14.67
C PRO A 95 0.34 -13.67 -13.90
N ASP A 96 1.09 -14.58 -14.56
CA ASP A 96 2.23 -15.28 -13.96
C ASP A 96 3.28 -14.35 -13.34
N GLN A 97 3.47 -13.17 -13.90
CA GLN A 97 4.41 -12.19 -13.36
C GLN A 97 4.07 -11.75 -11.93
N HIS A 98 2.77 -11.73 -11.55
CA HIS A 98 2.35 -11.44 -10.19
C HIS A 98 2.75 -12.57 -9.23
N ASN A 99 2.65 -13.82 -9.67
CA ASN A 99 3.15 -14.97 -8.90
C ASN A 99 4.65 -14.88 -8.67
N GLU A 100 5.43 -14.42 -9.68
CA GLU A 100 6.87 -14.26 -9.54
C GLU A 100 7.24 -13.26 -8.44
N VAL A 101 6.52 -12.13 -8.33
CA VAL A 101 6.74 -11.15 -7.24
C VAL A 101 6.51 -11.81 -5.89
N ILE A 102 5.36 -12.47 -5.70
CA ILE A 102 5.03 -13.13 -4.43
C ILE A 102 6.08 -14.20 -4.10
N ARG A 103 6.44 -15.03 -5.07
CA ARG A 103 7.47 -16.07 -4.90
C ARG A 103 8.81 -15.49 -4.46
N ARG A 104 9.22 -14.35 -5.03
CA ARG A 104 10.48 -13.70 -4.66
C ARG A 104 10.44 -13.13 -3.24
N VAL A 105 9.35 -12.50 -2.85
CA VAL A 105 9.17 -12.00 -1.48
C VAL A 105 9.26 -13.14 -0.47
N LEU A 106 8.53 -14.24 -0.70
CA LEU A 106 8.59 -15.42 0.17
C LEU A 106 9.99 -16.05 0.20
N LYS A 107 10.68 -16.09 -0.93
CA LYS A 107 12.06 -16.59 -1.01
C LYS A 107 13.05 -15.69 -0.26
N MET A 108 12.88 -14.38 -0.26
CA MET A 108 13.68 -13.46 0.53
C MET A 108 13.44 -13.69 2.02
N ALA A 109 12.19 -13.82 2.45
CA ALA A 109 11.83 -14.15 3.83
C ALA A 109 12.48 -15.47 4.27
N HIS A 110 12.37 -16.52 3.43
CA HIS A 110 12.97 -17.82 3.72
C HIS A 110 14.50 -17.79 3.81
N ARG A 111 15.16 -16.84 3.13
CA ARG A 111 16.62 -16.64 3.17
C ARG A 111 17.10 -15.76 4.32
N GLY A 112 16.19 -15.32 5.19
CA GLY A 112 16.52 -14.56 6.39
C GLY A 112 16.33 -13.05 6.27
N THR A 113 15.81 -12.53 5.15
CA THR A 113 15.33 -11.14 5.08
C THR A 113 14.10 -11.01 5.98
N ARG A 114 14.10 -10.06 6.89
CA ARG A 114 12.89 -9.71 7.65
C ARG A 114 11.92 -9.00 6.73
N VAL A 115 10.80 -9.63 6.42
CA VAL A 115 9.78 -9.04 5.56
C VAL A 115 8.58 -8.59 6.38
N ILE A 116 8.23 -7.30 6.29
CA ILE A 116 7.11 -6.70 7.01
C ILE A 116 6.13 -6.16 5.99
N TYR A 117 4.89 -6.63 6.07
CA TYR A 117 3.79 -6.20 5.23
C TYR A 117 2.86 -5.29 6.03
N ILE A 118 2.69 -4.06 5.56
CA ILE A 118 1.79 -3.06 6.17
C ILE A 118 0.66 -2.81 5.17
N PRO A 119 -0.58 -3.27 5.45
CA PRO A 119 -1.69 -3.13 4.52
C PRO A 119 -2.12 -1.67 4.33
N GLY A 120 -2.41 -1.30 3.08
CA GLY A 120 -3.06 -0.03 2.70
C GLY A 120 -4.59 -0.17 2.59
N ASN A 121 -5.21 0.77 1.87
CA ASN A 121 -6.66 0.74 1.66
C ASN A 121 -7.08 -0.24 0.55
N HIS A 122 -6.26 -0.47 -0.48
CA HIS A 122 -6.59 -1.45 -1.53
C HIS A 122 -6.45 -2.90 -1.07
N ASP A 123 -5.63 -3.14 -0.08
CA ASP A 123 -5.41 -4.46 0.52
C ASP A 123 -5.80 -4.52 2.00
N GLU A 124 -6.79 -3.70 2.41
CA GLU A 124 -7.34 -3.59 3.77
C GLU A 124 -7.74 -4.94 4.40
N MET A 125 -8.08 -5.93 3.57
CA MET A 125 -8.44 -7.29 4.03
C MET A 125 -7.31 -7.98 4.82
N PHE A 126 -6.06 -7.55 4.65
CA PHE A 126 -4.94 -8.08 5.41
C PHE A 126 -4.80 -7.44 6.80
N ARG A 127 -5.52 -6.36 7.11
CA ARG A 127 -5.50 -5.72 8.44
C ARG A 127 -6.02 -6.64 9.53
N ASP A 128 -6.98 -7.51 9.20
CA ASP A 128 -7.53 -8.49 10.13
C ASP A 128 -6.50 -9.55 10.56
N TYR A 129 -5.38 -9.63 9.85
CA TYR A 129 -4.28 -10.57 10.11
C TYR A 129 -3.06 -9.89 10.75
N ALA A 130 -3.22 -8.67 11.26
CA ALA A 130 -2.14 -7.96 11.95
C ALA A 130 -1.63 -8.76 13.17
N GLY A 131 -0.33 -8.82 13.33
CA GLY A 131 0.33 -9.62 14.37
C GLY A 131 0.60 -11.08 13.98
N LEU A 132 0.13 -11.53 12.80
CA LEU A 132 0.40 -12.87 12.29
C LEU A 132 1.55 -12.86 11.29
N SER A 133 2.09 -14.05 11.00
CA SER A 133 3.14 -14.25 10.01
C SER A 133 2.75 -15.36 9.05
N PHE A 134 2.92 -15.13 7.75
CA PHE A 134 2.64 -16.09 6.67
C PHE A 134 3.89 -16.28 5.81
N GLY A 135 4.44 -17.49 5.80
CA GLY A 135 5.64 -17.77 5.01
C GLY A 135 6.86 -16.93 5.37
N GLY A 136 6.95 -16.44 6.63
CA GLY A 136 7.99 -15.57 7.09
C GLY A 136 7.75 -14.07 6.80
N VAL A 137 6.58 -13.71 6.27
CA VAL A 137 6.13 -12.32 6.10
C VAL A 137 5.29 -11.92 7.30
N GLU A 138 5.74 -10.93 8.06
CA GLU A 138 5.04 -10.39 9.23
C GLU A 138 3.99 -9.36 8.77
N VAL A 139 2.73 -9.51 9.17
CA VAL A 139 1.69 -8.50 8.91
C VAL A 139 1.59 -7.56 10.11
N GLN A 140 1.75 -6.26 9.88
CA GLN A 140 1.68 -5.22 10.92
C GLN A 140 0.87 -4.04 10.38
N LEU A 141 0.15 -3.30 11.25
CA LEU A 141 -0.55 -2.09 10.84
C LEU A 141 0.40 -0.91 10.68
N GLU A 142 1.45 -0.88 11.48
CA GLU A 142 2.53 0.09 11.46
C GLU A 142 3.79 -0.56 12.03
N ALA A 143 4.95 -0.02 11.73
CA ALA A 143 6.22 -0.49 12.27
C ALA A 143 7.14 0.68 12.63
N ILE A 144 8.00 0.47 13.62
CA ILE A 144 9.09 1.41 13.93
C ILE A 144 10.37 0.86 13.30
N HIS A 145 10.96 1.63 12.41
CA HIS A 145 12.26 1.34 11.82
C HIS A 145 13.35 2.19 12.48
N THR A 146 14.37 1.54 13.02
CA THR A 146 15.55 2.24 13.56
C THR A 146 16.62 2.34 12.48
N THR A 147 16.96 3.55 12.09
CA THR A 147 18.00 3.84 11.10
C THR A 147 19.42 3.58 11.66
N ALA A 148 20.43 3.59 10.77
CA ALA A 148 21.82 3.35 11.18
C ALA A 148 22.37 4.39 12.17
N ASP A 149 21.85 5.61 12.11
CA ASP A 149 22.20 6.72 13.01
C ASP A 149 21.30 6.78 14.28
N GLY A 150 20.51 5.72 14.51
CA GLY A 150 19.71 5.55 15.74
C GLY A 150 18.38 6.30 15.77
N ARG A 151 17.96 6.94 14.65
CA ARG A 151 16.63 7.58 14.57
C ARG A 151 15.54 6.54 14.38
N ASN A 152 14.39 6.79 15.01
CA ASN A 152 13.19 5.97 14.83
C ASN A 152 12.26 6.61 13.77
N LEU A 153 11.91 5.85 12.76
CA LEU A 153 10.96 6.22 11.72
C LEU A 153 9.70 5.38 11.88
N LEU A 154 8.55 6.04 11.92
CA LEU A 154 7.26 5.36 11.81
C LEU A 154 7.04 5.00 10.34
N VAL A 155 6.83 3.71 10.08
CA VAL A 155 6.48 3.19 8.76
C VAL A 155 5.01 2.82 8.79
N THR A 156 4.20 3.50 7.98
CA THR A 156 2.75 3.27 7.87
C THR A 156 2.29 3.67 6.47
N HIS A 157 1.17 3.13 6.01
CA HIS A 157 0.53 3.60 4.78
C HIS A 157 -0.25 4.88 5.05
N GLY A 158 -0.16 5.84 4.12
CA GLY A 158 -0.69 7.20 4.31
C GLY A 158 -2.20 7.34 4.33
N ASP A 159 -2.97 6.31 3.99
CA ASP A 159 -4.44 6.31 3.97
C ASP A 159 -5.07 6.64 5.33
N ALA A 160 -4.38 6.31 6.43
CA ALA A 160 -4.81 6.68 7.77
C ALA A 160 -4.92 8.20 7.96
N PHE A 161 -4.20 9.00 7.16
CA PHE A 161 -4.19 10.46 7.23
C PHE A 161 -5.12 11.12 6.22
N ASP A 162 -5.73 10.38 5.28
CA ASP A 162 -6.59 10.94 4.23
C ASP A 162 -7.79 11.68 4.79
N GLY A 163 -8.40 11.19 5.86
CA GLY A 163 -9.48 11.87 6.57
C GLY A 163 -9.05 13.24 7.13
N ILE A 164 -7.84 13.35 7.66
CA ILE A 164 -7.28 14.61 8.19
C ILE A 164 -7.03 15.60 7.06
N VAL A 165 -6.49 15.13 5.92
CA VAL A 165 -6.21 15.96 4.74
C VAL A 165 -7.52 16.49 4.13
N LEU A 166 -8.54 15.65 4.01
CA LEU A 166 -9.87 16.06 3.53
C LEU A 166 -10.49 17.10 4.46
N TYR A 167 -10.41 16.91 5.77
CA TYR A 167 -10.91 17.86 6.77
C TYR A 167 -10.14 19.20 6.71
N ALA A 168 -8.83 19.16 6.60
CA ALA A 168 -8.00 20.36 6.46
C ALA A 168 -8.31 21.13 5.16
N ARG A 169 -8.55 20.45 4.05
CA ARG A 169 -9.00 21.08 2.77
C ARG A 169 -10.36 21.74 2.91
N TRP A 170 -11.32 21.06 3.56
CA TRP A 170 -12.64 21.63 3.80
C TRP A 170 -12.57 22.87 4.69
N LEU A 171 -11.75 22.86 5.72
CA LEU A 171 -11.51 23.99 6.61
C LEU A 171 -10.88 25.18 5.87
N ALA A 172 -9.91 24.93 4.99
CA ALA A 172 -9.30 25.95 4.13
C ALA A 172 -10.32 26.57 3.16
N PHE A 173 -11.18 25.73 2.54
CA PHE A 173 -12.26 26.17 1.68
C PHE A 173 -13.28 27.05 2.45
N LEU A 174 -13.64 26.65 3.66
CA LEU A 174 -14.54 27.44 4.53
C LEU A 174 -13.91 28.79 4.89
N GLY A 175 -12.60 28.79 5.23
CA GLY A 175 -11.84 30.02 5.53
C GLY A 175 -11.80 30.99 4.36
N ASP A 176 -11.58 30.51 3.14
CA ASP A 176 -11.57 31.34 1.93
C ASP A 176 -12.95 31.95 1.65
N HIS A 177 -14.03 31.17 1.81
CA HIS A 177 -15.39 31.68 1.66
C HIS A 177 -15.75 32.71 2.73
N ALA A 178 -15.39 32.47 3.98
CA ALA A 178 -15.57 33.43 5.06
C ALA A 178 -14.80 34.70 4.82
N TYR A 179 -13.56 34.64 4.37
CA TYR A 179 -12.76 35.82 4.00
C TYR A 179 -13.38 36.61 2.87
N THR A 180 -13.85 35.94 1.82
CA THR A 180 -14.54 36.58 0.69
C THR A 180 -15.83 37.29 1.12
N LEU A 181 -16.62 36.67 2.01
CA LEU A 181 -17.81 37.31 2.60
C LEU A 181 -17.45 38.54 3.43
N LEU A 182 -16.41 38.47 4.24
CA LEU A 182 -15.91 39.63 5.03
C LEU A 182 -15.48 40.78 4.14
N LEU A 183 -14.78 40.47 3.02
CA LEU A 183 -14.40 41.53 2.05
C LEU A 183 -15.63 42.18 1.42
N ARG A 184 -16.65 41.39 1.01
CA ARG A 184 -17.89 41.93 0.45
C ARG A 184 -18.65 42.80 1.47
N ALA A 185 -18.77 42.30 2.72
CA ALA A 185 -19.38 43.06 3.81
C ALA A 185 -18.64 44.38 4.07
N ASN A 186 -17.30 44.36 4.03
CA ASN A 186 -16.49 45.56 4.20
C ASN A 186 -16.73 46.60 3.09
N ILE A 187 -16.89 46.17 1.82
CA ILE A 187 -17.22 47.02 0.69
C ILE A 187 -18.59 47.70 0.89
N ILE A 188 -19.62 46.91 1.23
CA ILE A 188 -20.97 47.38 1.46
C ILE A 188 -20.97 48.36 2.63
N LEU A 189 -20.34 48.01 3.74
CA LEU A 189 -20.25 48.87 4.93
C LEU A 189 -19.61 50.22 4.62
N ASN A 190 -18.52 50.22 3.86
CA ASN A 190 -17.86 51.48 3.47
C ASN A 190 -18.65 52.30 2.43
N ALA A 191 -19.46 51.65 1.60
CA ALA A 191 -20.40 52.34 0.71
C ALA A 191 -21.48 53.07 1.50
N ILE A 192 -22.04 52.41 2.54
CA ILE A 192 -23.00 53.04 3.46
C ILE A 192 -22.35 54.17 4.24
N ARG A 193 -21.15 53.97 4.83
CA ARG A 193 -20.41 55.02 5.56
C ARG A 193 -20.11 56.26 4.73
N ARG A 194 -19.76 56.09 3.44
CA ARG A 194 -19.55 57.19 2.48
C ARG A 194 -20.82 58.04 2.30
N ARG A 195 -22.00 57.43 2.27
CA ARG A 195 -23.26 58.16 2.13
C ARG A 195 -23.58 59.05 3.34
N PHE A 196 -23.01 58.70 4.51
CA PHE A 196 -23.15 59.49 5.74
C PHE A 196 -21.90 60.31 6.09
N ASN A 197 -21.04 60.59 5.12
CA ASN A 197 -19.78 61.35 5.29
C ASN A 197 -18.85 60.83 6.40
N MET A 198 -18.90 59.50 6.68
CA MET A 198 -18.02 58.87 7.66
C MET A 198 -16.70 58.43 7.02
N PRO A 199 -15.56 58.49 7.76
CA PRO A 199 -14.28 58.02 7.24
C PRO A 199 -14.26 56.52 6.94
N TYR A 200 -13.36 56.09 6.04
CA TYR A 200 -13.15 54.69 5.70
C TYR A 200 -12.80 53.88 6.95
N TRP A 201 -13.39 52.68 7.08
CA TRP A 201 -13.12 51.76 8.16
C TRP A 201 -12.94 50.33 7.59
N SER A 202 -11.92 49.59 8.08
CA SER A 202 -11.61 48.25 7.60
C SER A 202 -11.97 47.20 8.65
N LEU A 203 -13.02 46.42 8.37
CA LEU A 203 -13.42 45.30 9.20
C LEU A 203 -12.32 44.24 9.32
N THR A 204 -11.57 44.02 8.23
CA THR A 204 -10.48 43.04 8.19
C THR A 204 -9.26 43.44 9.03
N SER A 205 -9.04 44.74 9.23
CA SER A 205 -7.94 45.22 10.10
C SER A 205 -8.26 45.10 11.58
N TYR A 206 -9.54 44.99 11.94
CA TYR A 206 -9.98 44.84 13.33
C TYR A 206 -9.98 43.41 13.80
N LEU A 207 -10.00 42.44 12.86
CA LEU A 207 -10.01 40.99 13.14
C LEU A 207 -8.62 40.35 13.07
N LYS A 208 -7.57 41.12 12.85
CA LYS A 208 -6.17 40.68 12.97
C LYS A 208 -5.68 40.88 14.39
#